data_f22d2af10d4fb46344a3725a0e7bf3bf
#
_entry.id   f22d2af10d4fb46344a3725a0e7bf3bf
#
_cell.length_a   1.000
_cell.length_b   1.000
_cell.length_c   1.000
_cell.angle_alpha   90.00
_cell.angle_beta   90.00
_cell.angle_gamma   90.00
#
_symmetry.space_group_name_H-M   'P 1'
#
loop_
_entity.id
_entity.type
_entity.pdbx_description
1 polymer ?
#
loop_
_entity_poly.entity_id
_entity_poly.type
_entity_poly.pdbx_seq_one_letter_code
_entity_poly.pdbx_strand_id
1 'polypeptide(L)'
;FLIGGRVDKHNMMKNVVFSPRVNVRYSPTEKIGLRASYSSGYRAPQAYNEDLHIDALDNKVAIIRLAPDLKPEYSHSLSASVDLYHNFGRVQANLLVEGFYTMLEDVFTLEKIGEDAQGNIIKERRNASGATVAGVGAEAKAGIPGRFELQLGYTFQRSRYDEPEKWSDDVTPQRRMFRSPDHYGHLTANV
;
A
#
# COMPACT_ATOMS: atom_id res chain seq x y z
N PHE A 1 -17.07 -17.94 -0.65
CA PHE A 1 -16.31 -17.19 0.33
C PHE A 1 -15.03 -17.93 0.72
N LEU A 2 -14.02 -17.17 1.13
CA LEU A 2 -12.77 -17.70 1.66
C LEU A 2 -12.45 -16.95 2.94
N ILE A 3 -12.16 -17.70 4.00
CA ILE A 3 -11.72 -17.17 5.28
C ILE A 3 -10.38 -17.79 5.59
N GLY A 4 -9.41 -16.97 5.94
CA GLY A 4 -8.07 -17.38 6.31
C GLY A 4 -7.54 -16.57 7.48
N GLY A 5 -6.49 -17.08 8.09
CA GLY A 5 -5.76 -16.38 9.13
C GLY A 5 -4.32 -16.84 9.15
N ARG A 6 -3.43 -15.93 9.49
CA ARG A 6 -2.00 -16.18 9.68
C ARG A 6 -1.63 -15.81 11.11
N VAL A 7 -0.83 -16.64 11.74
CA VAL A 7 -0.30 -16.41 13.08
C VAL A 7 1.22 -16.31 12.97
N ASP A 8 1.77 -15.23 13.44
CA ASP A 8 3.21 -14.95 13.36
C ASP A 8 3.78 -14.64 14.74
N LYS A 9 5.00 -15.10 14.97
CA LYS A 9 5.82 -14.71 16.12
C LYS A 9 7.16 -14.22 15.59
N HIS A 10 7.51 -13.00 15.95
CA HIS A 10 8.79 -12.40 15.59
C HIS A 10 9.62 -12.15 16.85
N ASN A 11 10.95 -12.32 16.77
CA ASN A 11 11.86 -12.16 17.92
C ASN A 11 11.87 -10.74 18.52
N MET A 12 11.59 -9.72 17.70
CA MET A 12 11.51 -8.31 18.12
C MET A 12 10.14 -7.93 18.69
N MET A 13 9.18 -8.88 18.77
CA MET A 13 7.83 -8.62 19.26
C MET A 13 7.52 -9.46 20.49
N LYS A 14 6.93 -8.82 21.52
CA LYS A 14 6.51 -9.51 22.75
C LYS A 14 5.36 -10.48 22.48
N ASN A 15 4.41 -10.07 21.66
CA ASN A 15 3.16 -10.79 21.40
C ASN A 15 3.18 -11.49 20.04
N VAL A 16 2.35 -12.51 19.93
CA VAL A 16 1.99 -13.15 18.66
C VAL A 16 1.04 -12.22 17.89
N VAL A 17 1.21 -12.12 16.59
CA VAL A 17 0.31 -11.36 15.72
C VAL A 17 -0.60 -12.31 14.96
N PHE A 18 -1.89 -12.01 14.95
CA PHE A 18 -2.88 -12.69 14.13
C PHE A 18 -3.37 -11.77 13.02
N SER A 19 -3.26 -12.23 11.77
CA SER A 19 -3.65 -11.50 10.56
C SER A 19 -4.80 -12.23 9.86
N PRO A 20 -6.05 -11.84 10.12
CA PRO A 20 -7.23 -12.41 9.46
C PRO A 20 -7.37 -11.90 8.02
N ARG A 21 -7.98 -12.75 7.18
CA ARG A 21 -8.36 -12.42 5.82
C ARG A 21 -9.73 -13.04 5.49
N VAL A 22 -10.60 -12.23 4.91
CA VAL A 22 -11.92 -12.67 4.44
C VAL A 22 -12.12 -12.19 3.00
N ASN A 23 -12.56 -13.08 2.12
CA ASN A 23 -12.97 -12.72 0.76
C ASN A 23 -14.35 -13.30 0.51
N VAL A 24 -15.22 -12.48 -0.04
CA VAL A 24 -16.56 -12.89 -0.49
C VAL A 24 -16.67 -12.62 -1.98
N ARG A 25 -17.13 -13.59 -2.73
CA ARG A 25 -17.49 -13.45 -4.13
C ARG A 25 -18.95 -13.87 -4.31
N TYR A 26 -19.70 -13.05 -5.02
CA TYR A 26 -21.07 -13.31 -5.39
C TYR A 26 -21.27 -13.00 -6.89
N SER A 27 -21.81 -13.94 -7.65
CA SER A 27 -22.08 -13.76 -9.08
C SER A 27 -23.59 -13.97 -9.29
N PRO A 28 -24.39 -12.88 -9.23
CA PRO A 28 -25.84 -12.97 -9.42
C PRO A 28 -26.21 -13.43 -10.82
N THR A 29 -25.35 -13.17 -11.79
CA THR A 29 -25.47 -13.62 -13.18
C THR A 29 -24.09 -13.99 -13.73
N GLU A 30 -24.03 -14.61 -14.89
CA GLU A 30 -22.77 -14.88 -15.61
C GLU A 30 -22.04 -13.60 -16.04
N LYS A 31 -22.76 -12.48 -16.09
CA LYS A 31 -22.26 -11.18 -16.56
C LYS A 31 -21.85 -10.25 -15.43
N ILE A 32 -22.16 -10.57 -14.18
CA ILE A 32 -21.91 -9.70 -13.03
C ILE A 32 -21.20 -10.48 -11.95
N GLY A 33 -20.01 -10.02 -11.58
CA GLY A 33 -19.24 -10.51 -10.44
C GLY A 33 -19.12 -9.41 -9.40
N LEU A 34 -19.45 -9.72 -8.15
CA LEU A 34 -19.24 -8.85 -7.01
C LEU A 34 -18.20 -9.48 -6.11
N ARG A 35 -17.28 -8.67 -5.62
CA ARG A 35 -16.27 -9.11 -4.64
C ARG A 35 -16.18 -8.11 -3.51
N ALA A 36 -15.94 -8.62 -2.31
CA ALA A 36 -15.55 -7.83 -1.17
C ALA A 36 -14.44 -8.55 -0.43
N SER A 37 -13.45 -7.82 0.05
CA SER A 37 -12.35 -8.39 0.81
C SER A 37 -12.00 -7.53 2.01
N TYR A 38 -11.57 -8.19 3.06
CA TYR A 38 -10.91 -7.61 4.20
C TYR A 38 -9.63 -8.39 4.47
N SER A 39 -8.55 -7.68 4.77
CA SER A 39 -7.31 -8.29 5.24
C SER A 39 -6.61 -7.40 6.25
N SER A 40 -5.97 -8.02 7.22
CA SER A 40 -5.06 -7.35 8.12
C SER A 40 -3.65 -7.86 7.89
N GLY A 41 -2.67 -6.97 8.07
CA GLY A 41 -1.26 -7.26 7.97
C GLY A 41 -0.47 -6.53 9.04
N TYR A 42 0.82 -6.85 9.16
CA TYR A 42 1.70 -6.16 10.07
C TYR A 42 3.13 -6.12 9.50
N ARG A 43 3.92 -5.18 9.99
CA ARG A 43 5.35 -5.08 9.75
C ARG A 43 6.07 -5.05 11.09
N ALA A 44 6.97 -6.01 11.29
CA ALA A 44 7.74 -6.08 12.52
C ALA A 44 8.75 -4.92 12.62
N PRO A 45 9.13 -4.49 13.84
CA PRO A 45 10.22 -3.55 14.04
C PRO A 45 11.51 -4.07 13.41
N GLN A 46 12.15 -3.25 12.57
CA GLN A 46 13.43 -3.59 11.95
C GLN A 46 14.24 -2.32 11.67
N ALA A 47 15.56 -2.42 11.79
CA ALA A 47 16.45 -1.27 11.62
C ALA A 47 16.49 -0.79 10.16
N TYR A 48 16.46 -1.71 9.20
CA TYR A 48 16.58 -1.41 7.79
C TYR A 48 15.29 -1.69 7.05
N ASN A 49 14.97 -0.89 6.05
CA ASN A 49 14.01 -1.25 5.03
C ASN A 49 14.66 -2.25 4.08
N GLU A 50 13.87 -3.12 3.45
CA GLU A 50 14.34 -4.00 2.38
C GLU A 50 14.85 -3.19 1.18
N ASP A 51 14.33 -1.98 1.00
CA ASP A 51 14.84 -0.97 0.07
C ASP A 51 16.02 -0.22 0.70
N LEU A 52 17.18 -0.84 0.71
CA LEU A 52 18.45 -0.25 1.14
C LEU A 52 18.86 0.86 0.17
N HIS A 53 18.35 2.06 0.39
CA HIS A 53 19.00 3.26 -0.12
C HIS A 53 20.12 3.64 0.86
N ILE A 54 21.34 3.38 0.44
CA ILE A 54 22.52 3.92 1.10
C ILE A 54 22.51 5.42 0.79
N ASP A 55 22.02 6.22 1.70
CA ASP A 55 22.19 7.68 1.70
C ASP A 55 23.65 8.02 2.04
N ALA A 56 24.55 7.65 1.17
CA ALA A 56 25.94 8.10 1.21
C ALA A 56 26.06 9.36 0.35
N LEU A 57 25.47 10.45 0.81
CA LEU A 57 25.79 11.79 0.32
C LEU A 57 26.93 12.34 1.18
N ASP A 58 28.01 12.76 0.54
CA ASP A 58 29.18 13.41 1.15
C ASP A 58 30.03 12.58 2.15
N ASN A 59 30.27 11.30 1.90
CA ASN A 59 31.08 10.46 2.79
C ASN A 59 30.56 10.33 4.23
N LYS A 60 29.31 10.71 4.51
CA LYS A 60 28.68 10.56 5.82
C LYS A 60 27.78 9.34 5.83
N VAL A 61 27.89 8.54 6.87
CA VAL A 61 27.04 7.36 7.07
C VAL A 61 25.84 7.73 7.92
N ALA A 62 24.65 7.30 7.52
CA ALA A 62 23.47 7.39 8.38
C ALA A 62 23.41 6.16 9.30
N ILE A 63 23.52 6.39 10.60
CA ILE A 63 23.37 5.35 11.63
C ILE A 63 21.91 5.32 12.06
N ILE A 64 21.22 4.17 11.80
CA ILE A 64 19.82 4.01 12.18
C ILE A 64 19.73 3.25 13.52
N ARG A 65 19.06 3.87 14.48
CA ARG A 65 18.71 3.26 15.77
C ARG A 65 17.21 2.98 15.83
N LEU A 66 16.81 1.98 16.58
CA LEU A 66 15.41 1.71 16.90
C LEU A 66 15.05 2.42 18.21
N ALA A 67 13.88 3.07 18.24
CA ALA A 67 13.34 3.57 19.49
C ALA A 67 13.08 2.40 20.46
N PRO A 68 13.35 2.56 21.76
CA PRO A 68 13.18 1.47 22.74
C PRO A 68 11.74 0.96 22.86
N ASP A 69 10.79 1.79 22.52
CA ASP A 69 9.33 1.54 22.55
C ASP A 69 8.71 1.29 21.18
N LEU A 70 9.54 1.03 20.16
CA LEU A 70 9.08 0.81 18.79
C LEU A 70 8.10 -0.38 18.72
N LYS A 71 6.88 -0.08 18.28
CA LYS A 71 5.79 -1.05 18.09
C LYS A 71 5.77 -1.55 16.65
N PRO A 72 5.15 -2.72 16.38
CA PRO A 72 4.84 -3.13 15.02
C PRO A 72 3.89 -2.14 14.35
N GLU A 73 4.07 -1.92 13.05
CA GLU A 73 3.10 -1.24 12.20
C GLU A 73 2.01 -2.22 11.79
N TYR A 74 0.74 -1.81 11.86
CA TYR A 74 -0.40 -2.63 11.45
C TYR A 74 -1.12 -2.03 10.25
N SER A 75 -1.75 -2.89 9.46
CA SER A 75 -2.60 -2.48 8.35
C SER A 75 -3.92 -3.21 8.35
N HIS A 76 -4.97 -2.47 7.98
CA HIS A 76 -6.32 -2.98 7.77
C HIS A 76 -6.80 -2.51 6.41
N SER A 77 -7.06 -3.45 5.51
CA SER A 77 -7.46 -3.16 4.13
C SER A 77 -8.84 -3.72 3.85
N LEU A 78 -9.70 -2.87 3.28
CA LEU A 78 -11.00 -3.20 2.75
C LEU A 78 -11.01 -2.92 1.25
N SER A 79 -11.57 -3.81 0.45
CA SER A 79 -11.89 -3.52 -0.94
C SER A 79 -13.24 -4.11 -1.34
N ALA A 80 -13.87 -3.45 -2.32
CA ALA A 80 -15.09 -3.95 -2.95
C ALA A 80 -15.03 -3.67 -4.45
N SER A 81 -15.41 -4.65 -5.28
CA SER A 81 -15.38 -4.50 -6.73
C SER A 81 -16.62 -5.07 -7.40
N VAL A 82 -16.93 -4.47 -8.54
CA VAL A 82 -17.94 -4.93 -9.50
C VAL A 82 -17.23 -5.24 -10.81
N ASP A 83 -17.52 -6.41 -11.33
CA ASP A 83 -16.95 -6.96 -12.55
C ASP A 83 -18.08 -7.22 -13.54
N LEU A 84 -18.11 -6.51 -14.66
CA LEU A 84 -19.17 -6.53 -15.65
C LEU A 84 -18.65 -7.14 -16.95
N TYR A 85 -19.33 -8.13 -17.48
CA TYR A 85 -18.99 -8.80 -18.73
C TYR A 85 -20.10 -8.61 -19.77
N HIS A 86 -19.71 -8.22 -20.97
CA HIS A 86 -20.66 -8.11 -22.08
C HIS A 86 -20.01 -8.50 -23.41
N ASN A 87 -20.79 -9.19 -24.26
CA ASN A 87 -20.37 -9.55 -25.62
C ASN A 87 -21.14 -8.72 -26.64
N PHE A 88 -20.42 -7.96 -27.46
CA PHE A 88 -20.94 -7.20 -28.59
C PHE A 88 -20.60 -7.96 -29.90
N GLY A 89 -21.40 -8.97 -30.23
CA GLY A 89 -21.10 -9.86 -31.34
C GLY A 89 -19.79 -10.63 -31.13
N ARG A 90 -18.74 -10.31 -31.90
CA ARG A 90 -17.41 -10.93 -31.75
C ARG A 90 -16.51 -10.26 -30.72
N VAL A 91 -16.85 -9.05 -30.29
CA VAL A 91 -16.08 -8.30 -29.28
C VAL A 91 -16.52 -8.75 -27.90
N GLN A 92 -15.57 -9.22 -27.12
CA GLN A 92 -15.75 -9.47 -25.69
C GLN A 92 -15.28 -8.23 -24.92
N ALA A 93 -16.10 -7.76 -24.00
CA ALA A 93 -15.81 -6.60 -23.18
C ALA A 93 -15.96 -6.95 -21.69
N ASN A 94 -15.10 -6.35 -20.88
CA ASN A 94 -15.13 -6.42 -19.43
C ASN A 94 -14.86 -5.04 -18.84
N LEU A 95 -15.60 -4.69 -17.81
CA LEU A 95 -15.38 -3.50 -17.00
C LEU A 95 -15.32 -3.91 -15.54
N LEU A 96 -14.16 -3.68 -14.93
CA LEU A 96 -13.94 -3.81 -13.48
C LEU A 96 -13.91 -2.42 -12.85
N VAL A 97 -14.66 -2.22 -11.79
CA VAL A 97 -14.56 -1.04 -10.92
C VAL A 97 -14.32 -1.53 -9.52
N GLU A 98 -13.29 -0.99 -8.87
CA GLU A 98 -12.90 -1.36 -7.50
C GLU A 98 -12.73 -0.09 -6.65
N GLY A 99 -13.31 -0.10 -5.45
CA GLY A 99 -13.03 0.83 -4.39
C GLY A 99 -12.17 0.16 -3.31
N PHE A 100 -11.20 0.88 -2.75
CA PHE A 100 -10.35 0.37 -1.69
C PHE A 100 -10.10 1.41 -0.60
N TYR A 101 -9.88 0.91 0.62
CA TYR A 101 -9.58 1.70 1.79
C TYR A 101 -8.59 0.92 2.67
N THR A 102 -7.44 1.51 2.94
CA THR A 102 -6.40 0.93 3.80
C THR A 102 -6.05 1.91 4.92
N MET A 103 -6.14 1.43 6.15
CA MET A 103 -5.68 2.09 7.36
C MET A 103 -4.32 1.52 7.75
N LEU A 104 -3.38 2.38 8.09
CA LEU A 104 -2.08 2.03 8.66
C LEU A 104 -2.01 2.63 10.07
N GLU A 105 -1.61 1.83 11.03
CA GLU A 105 -1.44 2.22 12.43
C GLU A 105 0.04 2.11 12.81
N ASP A 106 0.52 3.02 13.67
CA ASP A 106 1.89 3.03 14.17
C ASP A 106 2.94 3.03 13.02
N VAL A 107 2.72 3.83 11.96
CA VAL A 107 3.56 3.89 10.75
C VAL A 107 5.00 4.24 11.11
N PHE A 108 5.97 3.54 10.52
CA PHE A 108 7.38 3.82 10.78
C PHE A 108 7.85 5.10 10.10
N THR A 109 8.49 5.94 10.89
CA THR A 109 9.21 7.14 10.42
C THR A 109 10.68 7.10 10.84
N LEU A 110 11.51 7.88 10.16
CA LEU A 110 12.92 8.08 10.49
C LEU A 110 13.12 9.54 10.82
N GLU A 111 13.52 9.82 12.06
CA GLU A 111 13.79 11.16 12.55
C GLU A 111 15.29 11.33 12.83
N LYS A 112 15.87 12.46 12.39
CA LYS A 112 17.24 12.81 12.76
C LYS A 112 17.27 13.21 14.22
N ILE A 113 18.04 12.49 15.05
CA ILE A 113 18.17 12.75 16.49
C ILE A 113 19.51 13.38 16.87
N GLY A 114 20.48 13.43 15.94
CA GLY A 114 21.77 14.04 16.21
C GLY A 114 22.84 13.63 15.20
N GLU A 115 24.08 13.93 15.58
CA GLU A 115 25.31 13.54 14.89
C GLU A 115 26.29 12.94 15.90
N ASP A 116 27.09 11.98 15.48
CA ASP A 116 28.17 11.43 16.30
C ASP A 116 29.44 12.32 16.27
N ALA A 117 30.45 11.91 17.04
CA ALA A 117 31.72 12.63 17.10
C ALA A 117 32.51 12.64 15.77
N GLN A 118 32.16 11.75 14.83
CA GLN A 118 32.72 11.64 13.49
C GLN A 118 31.91 12.42 12.45
N GLY A 119 30.81 13.06 12.87
CA GLY A 119 29.89 13.81 11.99
C GLY A 119 28.91 12.91 11.20
N ASN A 120 28.75 11.64 11.58
CA ASN A 120 27.74 10.77 11.00
C ASN A 120 26.35 11.13 11.52
N ILE A 121 25.34 11.08 10.65
CA ILE A 121 23.96 11.41 11.01
C ILE A 121 23.35 10.24 11.79
N ILE A 122 22.85 10.50 13.00
CA ILE A 122 22.11 9.53 13.78
C ILE A 122 20.61 9.75 13.52
N LYS A 123 19.96 8.72 12.98
CA LYS A 123 18.50 8.69 12.77
C LYS A 123 17.88 7.65 13.70
N GLU A 124 16.72 7.96 14.26
CA GLU A 124 15.94 7.02 15.05
C GLU A 124 14.68 6.61 14.30
N ARG A 125 14.44 5.31 14.22
CA ARG A 125 13.18 4.77 13.73
C ARG A 125 12.21 4.67 14.90
N ARG A 126 11.09 5.35 14.77
CA ARG A 126 9.98 5.38 15.73
C ARG A 126 8.64 5.22 15.03
N ASN A 127 7.59 5.02 15.80
CA ASN A 127 6.25 5.09 15.25
C ASN A 127 5.82 6.55 15.11
N ALA A 128 5.29 6.89 13.95
CA ALA A 128 4.54 8.12 13.70
C ALA A 128 3.04 7.88 13.91
N SER A 129 2.23 8.87 13.57
CA SER A 129 0.78 8.72 13.48
C SER A 129 0.40 7.67 12.44
N GLY A 130 -0.86 7.30 12.40
CA GLY A 130 -1.41 6.45 11.36
C GLY A 130 -1.40 7.11 9.98
N ALA A 131 -1.82 6.34 8.99
CA ALA A 131 -2.03 6.84 7.64
C ALA A 131 -3.20 6.12 6.98
N THR A 132 -3.83 6.80 6.02
CA THR A 132 -4.95 6.27 5.26
C THR A 132 -4.66 6.35 3.77
N VAL A 133 -4.94 5.26 3.06
CA VAL A 133 -4.92 5.21 1.59
C VAL A 133 -6.31 4.78 1.12
N ALA A 134 -6.98 5.62 0.35
CA ALA A 134 -8.31 5.33 -0.18
C ALA A 134 -8.40 5.72 -1.65
N GLY A 135 -9.11 4.93 -2.44
CA GLY A 135 -9.22 5.21 -3.86
C GLY A 135 -10.26 4.38 -4.59
N VAL A 136 -10.38 4.71 -5.88
CA VAL A 136 -11.21 3.99 -6.84
C VAL A 136 -10.40 3.74 -8.09
N GLY A 137 -10.40 2.47 -8.55
CA GLY A 137 -9.84 2.05 -9.82
C GLY A 137 -10.93 1.60 -10.78
N ALA A 138 -10.70 1.84 -12.06
CA ALA A 138 -11.51 1.26 -13.13
C ALA A 138 -10.60 0.66 -14.21
N GLU A 139 -10.94 -0.52 -14.67
CA GLU A 139 -10.24 -1.20 -15.77
C GLU A 139 -11.25 -1.66 -16.80
N ALA A 140 -11.04 -1.26 -18.05
CA ALA A 140 -11.85 -1.68 -19.19
C ALA A 140 -10.99 -2.52 -20.12
N LYS A 141 -11.51 -3.68 -20.53
CA LYS A 141 -10.93 -4.56 -21.55
C LYS A 141 -11.92 -4.75 -22.67
N ALA A 142 -11.44 -4.74 -23.89
CA ALA A 142 -12.25 -5.10 -25.06
C ALA A 142 -11.36 -5.76 -26.12
N GLY A 143 -11.85 -6.81 -26.74
CA GLY A 143 -11.06 -7.49 -27.77
C GLY A 143 -11.84 -8.53 -28.57
N ILE A 144 -11.25 -8.98 -29.65
CA ILE A 144 -11.69 -10.13 -30.43
C ILE A 144 -10.67 -11.24 -30.20
N PRO A 145 -11.05 -12.37 -29.60
CA PRO A 145 -10.15 -13.48 -29.31
C PRO A 145 -9.31 -13.89 -30.52
N GLY A 146 -7.96 -13.98 -30.31
CA GLY A 146 -7.01 -14.37 -31.35
C GLY A 146 -6.73 -13.30 -32.43
N ARG A 147 -7.16 -12.06 -32.23
CA ARG A 147 -6.92 -10.95 -33.17
C ARG A 147 -6.34 -9.72 -32.50
N PHE A 148 -7.07 -9.15 -31.52
CA PHE A 148 -6.58 -7.99 -30.77
C PHE A 148 -7.26 -7.92 -29.41
N GLU A 149 -6.57 -7.30 -28.44
CA GLU A 149 -7.10 -6.94 -27.13
C GLU A 149 -6.60 -5.53 -26.77
N LEU A 150 -7.51 -4.72 -26.25
CA LEU A 150 -7.23 -3.40 -25.70
C LEU A 150 -7.59 -3.39 -24.22
N GLN A 151 -6.71 -2.91 -23.37
CA GLN A 151 -6.91 -2.74 -21.94
C GLN A 151 -6.57 -1.31 -21.53
N LEU A 152 -7.47 -0.65 -20.83
CA LEU A 152 -7.31 0.69 -20.25
C LEU A 152 -7.56 0.59 -18.76
N GLY A 153 -6.60 1.03 -17.96
CA GLY A 153 -6.74 1.14 -16.51
C GLY A 153 -6.51 2.56 -16.04
N TYR A 154 -7.29 2.99 -15.05
CA TYR A 154 -7.13 4.26 -14.38
C TYR A 154 -7.45 4.13 -12.90
N THR A 155 -6.62 4.77 -12.06
CA THR A 155 -6.81 4.79 -10.62
C THR A 155 -6.69 6.22 -10.11
N PHE A 156 -7.65 6.60 -9.28
CA PHE A 156 -7.59 7.78 -8.44
C PHE A 156 -7.46 7.32 -6.99
N GLN A 157 -6.47 7.86 -6.26
CA GLN A 157 -6.30 7.57 -4.84
C GLN A 157 -5.86 8.81 -4.07
N ARG A 158 -6.08 8.76 -2.77
CA ARG A 158 -5.52 9.72 -1.81
C ARG A 158 -4.84 8.98 -0.69
N SER A 159 -3.58 9.35 -0.43
CA SER A 159 -2.74 8.80 0.62
C SER A 159 -2.37 9.92 1.59
N ARG A 160 -2.76 9.78 2.86
CA ARG A 160 -2.62 10.84 3.87
C ARG A 160 -2.17 10.26 5.19
N TYR A 161 -1.25 10.95 5.85
CA TYR A 161 -0.96 10.78 7.27
C TYR A 161 -2.06 11.38 8.13
N ASP A 162 -2.31 10.81 9.29
CA ASP A 162 -3.30 11.31 10.26
C ASP A 162 -2.84 12.63 10.89
N GLU A 163 -1.50 12.81 11.01
CA GLU A 163 -0.86 14.05 11.39
C GLU A 163 0.11 14.54 10.31
N PRO A 164 0.38 15.86 10.24
CA PRO A 164 1.35 16.36 9.27
C PRO A 164 2.76 15.85 9.56
N GLU A 165 3.40 15.27 8.54
CA GLU A 165 4.77 14.75 8.60
C GLU A 165 5.74 15.62 7.80
N LYS A 166 7.01 15.66 8.27
CA LYS A 166 8.14 16.27 7.58
C LYS A 166 9.06 15.19 7.05
N TRP A 167 9.55 15.34 5.83
CA TRP A 167 10.57 14.46 5.26
C TRP A 167 11.96 15.15 5.20
N SER A 168 12.03 16.49 5.40
CA SER A 168 13.25 17.29 5.47
C SER A 168 12.99 18.51 6.35
N ASP A 169 14.03 19.06 6.95
CA ASP A 169 13.97 20.26 7.81
C ASP A 169 13.48 21.50 7.05
N ASP A 170 13.74 21.56 5.74
CA ASP A 170 13.39 22.69 4.87
C ASP A 170 11.95 22.63 4.31
N VAL A 171 11.18 21.58 4.64
CA VAL A 171 9.84 21.37 4.07
C VAL A 171 8.75 21.57 5.12
N THR A 172 7.69 22.28 4.74
CA THR A 172 6.50 22.44 5.57
C THR A 172 5.83 21.08 5.81
N PRO A 173 5.46 20.77 7.07
CA PRO A 173 4.74 19.52 7.38
C PRO A 173 3.47 19.42 6.59
N GLN A 174 3.20 18.25 6.04
CA GLN A 174 1.97 17.99 5.28
C GLN A 174 1.43 16.59 5.54
N ARG A 175 0.10 16.45 5.40
CA ARG A 175 -0.57 15.15 5.55
C ARG A 175 -0.49 14.28 4.31
N ARG A 176 -0.19 14.85 3.13
CA ARG A 176 -0.06 14.07 1.90
C ARG A 176 1.16 13.16 1.97
N MET A 177 0.98 11.87 1.71
CA MET A 177 2.11 10.93 1.64
C MET A 177 3.00 11.26 0.43
N PHE A 178 4.31 11.28 0.68
CA PHE A 178 5.29 11.54 -0.37
C PHE A 178 5.42 10.33 -1.31
N ARG A 179 5.77 10.60 -2.57
CA ARG A 179 6.00 9.58 -3.59
C ARG A 179 4.79 8.70 -3.89
N SER A 180 3.59 9.16 -3.55
CA SER A 180 2.34 8.48 -3.84
C SER A 180 1.53 9.32 -4.82
N PRO A 181 1.46 8.96 -6.12
CA PRO A 181 0.66 9.69 -7.09
C PRO A 181 -0.82 9.54 -6.78
N ASP A 182 -1.59 10.63 -6.89
CA ASP A 182 -3.04 10.60 -6.71
C ASP A 182 -3.75 10.01 -7.94
N HIS A 183 -3.11 10.11 -9.11
CA HIS A 183 -3.66 9.66 -10.39
C HIS A 183 -2.62 8.86 -11.17
N TYR A 184 -2.99 7.69 -11.63
CA TYR A 184 -2.18 6.89 -12.55
C TYR A 184 -3.05 6.01 -13.43
N GLY A 185 -2.50 5.61 -14.55
CA GLY A 185 -3.21 4.75 -15.48
C GLY A 185 -2.26 4.07 -16.46
N HIS A 186 -2.81 3.13 -17.21
CA HIS A 186 -2.08 2.39 -18.23
C HIS A 186 -2.99 2.11 -19.43
N LEU A 187 -2.38 1.97 -20.59
CA LEU A 187 -3.01 1.48 -21.81
C LEU A 187 -2.14 0.37 -22.38
N THR A 188 -2.75 -0.76 -22.67
CA THR A 188 -2.08 -1.91 -23.31
C THR A 188 -2.88 -2.34 -24.53
N ALA A 189 -2.19 -2.57 -25.63
CA ALA A 189 -2.74 -3.11 -26.86
C ALA A 189 -1.95 -4.36 -27.29
N ASN A 190 -2.63 -5.46 -27.52
CA ASN A 190 -2.08 -6.72 -28.01
C ASN A 190 -2.72 -7.02 -29.36
N VAL A 191 -1.91 -7.42 -30.35
CA VAL A 191 -2.31 -7.73 -31.73
C VAL A 191 -1.80 -9.11 -32.11
#